data_5e6eeb8152c8b78d36ce9767455b547a
#
_entry.id   5e6eeb8152c8b78d36ce9767455b547a
#
_cell.length_a   1.000
_cell.length_b   1.000
_cell.length_c   1.000
_cell.angle_alpha   90.00
_cell.angle_beta   90.00
_cell.angle_gamma   90.00
#
_symmetry.space_group_name_H-M   'P 1'
#
loop_
_entity.id
_entity.type
_entity.pdbx_description
1 polymer ?
#
loop_
_entity_poly.entity_id
_entity_poly.type
_entity_poly.pdbx_seq_one_letter_code
_entity_poly.pdbx_strand_id
1 'polypeptide(L)'
;MKKYTNRIKLMPKFTKCMSLAMILTFTGYEEAFAEMSYAEQTSFTVSMENQTLKSVINWVEKNSQFIFIYRTDIDLSRRVNVDVRNKTIEEVLKQMFAGTDLEYHIRDRQVIIRKAISREETRPIVMQQDKVTVKGIVTDAKGEAIIGANIIEKGTTNGTITDIDGRFTLVVSEKSSLVFSYIGYLTQEMLVGKKTFLNVQLQEDNKTLDEVVITGYGGTQLRSEMTNSIAKVDNSTLSTGAHTNPAQALSGAVAGLRVQQTSGNPNSTPTLVLRGGTNLDGSGSPLVIIDGAVRESLSDVNPEDIESLEVMKDAGATAIYGARASNGVILVTTKRGSEGHTEINLSAKVGFNFFHSQYEFLNAHDYLYYMRSAFYRSSHIWQDKSGAWHGFASDATLSGTQPYGTGNRYFDEKGNVLNGNKDNTAVWGVMNYTDDLAFLLKQGWQTMDDPVNPGQKLIYCDNQLKDYNIKSPAITQDYNLSVSGGNDKGHYYASLGYNRSEGNAMNNWYHRLNFTINADYKIKPWLTSNSSLTFTDAKWDDGGAGYAGEGNFFSTTLSVPPTFRVKSPDGDWLAGPAVASYARGWTTVKVYEDALNYDNNTDKFNLSQSFTFN
;
A
#
# COMPACT_ATOMS: atom_id res chain seq x y z
N MET A 1 -0.83 -8.95 33.63
CA MET A 1 0.33 -9.65 33.06
C MET A 1 0.13 -11.15 32.78
N LYS A 2 -1.09 -11.66 32.60
CA LYS A 2 -1.36 -13.09 32.29
C LYS A 2 -2.09 -13.34 30.94
N LYS A 3 -2.30 -12.33 30.11
CA LYS A 3 -3.03 -12.42 28.82
C LYS A 3 -2.14 -12.51 27.57
N TYR A 4 -0.81 -12.45 27.69
CA TYR A 4 0.11 -12.46 26.53
C TYR A 4 0.71 -13.84 26.18
N THR A 5 0.49 -14.88 26.99
CA THR A 5 1.16 -16.18 26.80
C THR A 5 0.41 -17.18 25.93
N ASN A 6 -0.81 -16.89 25.48
CA ASN A 6 -1.58 -17.85 24.64
C ASN A 6 -1.50 -17.60 23.12
N ARG A 7 -0.79 -16.55 22.66
CA ARG A 7 -0.67 -16.24 21.22
C ARG A 7 0.38 -17.03 20.44
N ILE A 8 1.20 -17.84 21.10
CA ILE A 8 2.33 -18.55 20.44
C ILE A 8 1.97 -19.99 20.01
N LYS A 9 0.79 -20.52 20.33
CA LYS A 9 0.43 -21.92 20.04
C LYS A 9 -0.21 -22.22 18.68
N LEU A 10 -0.50 -21.23 17.84
CA LEU A 10 -1.11 -21.42 16.50
C LEU A 10 -0.13 -21.32 15.32
N MET A 11 1.16 -21.13 15.56
CA MET A 11 2.19 -21.04 14.52
C MET A 11 2.70 -22.36 13.89
N PRO A 12 2.42 -23.60 14.39
CA PRO A 12 3.16 -24.77 13.87
C PRO A 12 2.65 -25.34 12.55
N LYS A 13 1.47 -24.95 12.05
CA LYS A 13 0.98 -25.48 10.76
C LYS A 13 1.40 -24.62 9.57
N PHE A 14 1.40 -23.32 9.74
CA PHE A 14 1.79 -22.34 8.70
C PHE A 14 3.31 -22.39 8.44
N THR A 15 4.12 -22.48 9.50
CA THR A 15 5.57 -22.63 9.40
C THR A 15 5.98 -23.94 8.71
N LYS A 16 5.21 -25.03 8.86
CA LYS A 16 5.50 -26.29 8.16
C LYS A 16 5.14 -26.27 6.68
N CYS A 17 4.06 -25.59 6.28
CA CYS A 17 3.73 -25.44 4.86
C CYS A 17 4.65 -24.42 4.16
N MET A 18 5.01 -23.32 4.83
CA MET A 18 5.98 -22.36 4.30
C MET A 18 7.39 -22.93 4.22
N SER A 19 7.82 -23.71 5.20
CA SER A 19 9.13 -24.36 5.14
C SER A 19 9.21 -25.43 4.04
N LEU A 20 8.12 -26.14 3.73
CA LEU A 20 8.09 -27.09 2.63
C LEU A 20 8.06 -26.39 1.25
N ALA A 21 7.34 -25.28 1.13
CA ALA A 21 7.34 -24.44 -0.08
C ALA A 21 8.68 -23.69 -0.26
N MET A 22 9.27 -23.18 0.83
CA MET A 22 10.60 -22.57 0.82
C MET A 22 11.71 -23.58 0.50
N ILE A 23 11.63 -24.81 0.99
CA ILE A 23 12.64 -25.84 0.68
C ILE A 23 12.59 -26.26 -0.79
N LEU A 24 11.42 -26.23 -1.45
CA LEU A 24 11.28 -26.55 -2.88
C LEU A 24 11.69 -25.40 -3.82
N THR A 25 11.75 -24.17 -3.32
CA THR A 25 12.16 -23.00 -4.13
C THR A 25 13.57 -22.50 -3.81
N PHE A 26 14.17 -22.87 -2.67
CA PHE A 26 15.45 -22.34 -2.19
C PHE A 26 16.68 -23.24 -2.39
N THR A 27 16.56 -24.39 -3.03
CA THR A 27 17.74 -25.17 -3.40
C THR A 27 18.52 -24.60 -4.59
N GLY A 28 18.26 -23.34 -4.98
CA GLY A 28 18.93 -22.68 -6.11
C GLY A 28 19.38 -21.24 -5.89
N TYR A 29 19.14 -20.64 -4.71
CA TYR A 29 19.49 -19.23 -4.48
C TYR A 29 20.09 -19.01 -3.07
N GLU A 30 21.32 -19.45 -2.91
CA GLU A 30 22.22 -18.85 -1.93
C GLU A 30 22.99 -17.70 -2.61
N GLU A 31 22.39 -16.57 -2.90
CA GLU A 31 23.11 -15.32 -3.21
C GLU A 31 22.13 -14.21 -3.55
N ALA A 32 21.52 -13.55 -2.57
CA ALA A 32 20.99 -12.19 -2.73
C ALA A 32 20.65 -11.52 -1.39
N PHE A 33 21.54 -11.57 -0.43
CA PHE A 33 21.75 -10.45 0.48
C PHE A 33 23.11 -9.89 0.12
N ALA A 34 23.23 -8.57 0.03
CA ALA A 34 24.53 -7.93 -0.06
C ALA A 34 25.25 -8.17 1.27
N GLU A 35 25.80 -9.37 1.44
CA GLU A 35 26.84 -9.63 2.42
C GLU A 35 28.01 -8.76 2.00
N MET A 36 28.53 -7.97 2.94
CA MET A 36 29.84 -7.34 2.79
C MET A 36 30.79 -8.43 2.30
N SER A 37 31.50 -8.16 1.20
CA SER A 37 32.35 -9.15 0.55
C SER A 37 33.33 -9.73 1.56
N TYR A 38 33.69 -11.01 1.42
CA TYR A 38 34.69 -11.64 2.30
C TYR A 38 35.97 -10.80 2.40
N ALA A 39 36.30 -10.07 1.33
CA ALA A 39 37.42 -9.13 1.27
C ALA A 39 37.28 -7.93 2.23
N GLU A 40 36.08 -7.47 2.50
CA GLU A 40 35.80 -6.36 3.44
C GLU A 40 35.68 -6.81 4.88
N GLN A 41 35.27 -8.05 5.12
CA GLN A 41 35.09 -8.60 6.47
C GLN A 41 36.39 -9.16 7.07
N THR A 42 37.36 -9.54 6.23
CA THR A 42 38.59 -10.17 6.68
C THR A 42 39.70 -9.13 6.91
N SER A 43 40.23 -9.05 8.14
CA SER A 43 41.29 -8.13 8.49
C SER A 43 42.61 -8.88 8.78
N PHE A 44 43.73 -8.26 8.40
CA PHE A 44 45.08 -8.80 8.53
C PHE A 44 45.93 -7.92 9.42
N THR A 45 46.75 -8.58 10.23
CA THR A 45 47.86 -7.96 10.98
C THR A 45 49.12 -8.72 10.65
N VAL A 46 49.98 -8.14 9.83
CA VAL A 46 51.21 -8.77 9.36
C VAL A 46 52.32 -7.72 9.19
N SER A 47 53.52 -8.05 9.67
CA SER A 47 54.71 -7.24 9.48
C SER A 47 55.78 -8.17 8.89
N MET A 48 56.09 -8.01 7.62
CA MET A 48 57.07 -8.81 6.86
C MET A 48 57.98 -7.87 6.08
N GLU A 49 59.24 -7.79 6.47
CA GLU A 49 60.23 -7.00 5.79
C GLU A 49 61.14 -7.88 4.90
N ASN A 50 61.41 -7.38 3.70
CA ASN A 50 62.34 -7.99 2.75
C ASN A 50 62.03 -9.48 2.40
N GLN A 51 60.73 -9.83 2.39
CA GLN A 51 60.27 -11.20 2.07
C GLN A 51 59.95 -11.35 0.58
N THR A 52 60.02 -12.58 0.10
CA THR A 52 59.63 -12.85 -1.29
C THR A 52 58.13 -12.74 -1.47
N LEU A 53 57.67 -12.27 -2.62
CA LEU A 53 56.27 -12.18 -2.98
C LEU A 53 55.53 -13.53 -2.75
N LYS A 54 56.22 -14.66 -3.06
CA LYS A 54 55.73 -16.02 -2.80
C LYS A 54 55.50 -16.28 -1.32
N SER A 55 56.40 -15.78 -0.43
CA SER A 55 56.25 -15.96 1.02
C SER A 55 55.03 -15.22 1.59
N VAL A 56 54.79 -14.02 1.08
CA VAL A 56 53.63 -13.20 1.51
C VAL A 56 52.34 -13.82 0.98
N ILE A 57 52.29 -14.26 -0.25
CA ILE A 57 51.14 -14.99 -0.85
C ILE A 57 50.81 -16.20 0.03
N ASN A 58 51.77 -17.10 0.25
CA ASN A 58 51.57 -18.30 1.06
C ASN A 58 51.10 -17.98 2.48
N TRP A 59 51.56 -16.88 3.06
CA TRP A 59 51.13 -16.46 4.39
C TRP A 59 49.68 -16.02 4.39
N VAL A 60 49.21 -15.23 3.38
CA VAL A 60 47.82 -14.82 3.23
C VAL A 60 46.93 -16.02 3.01
N GLU A 61 47.28 -16.93 2.12
CA GLU A 61 46.51 -18.17 1.85
C GLU A 61 46.41 -19.07 3.08
N LYS A 62 47.45 -19.14 3.93
CA LYS A 62 47.47 -19.95 5.13
C LYS A 62 46.59 -19.33 6.26
N ASN A 63 46.45 -18.03 6.30
CA ASN A 63 45.74 -17.29 7.36
C ASN A 63 44.37 -16.75 6.94
N SER A 64 43.90 -17.14 5.75
CA SER A 64 42.58 -16.73 5.23
C SER A 64 42.07 -17.77 4.23
N GLN A 65 40.91 -17.49 3.64
CA GLN A 65 40.37 -18.33 2.54
C GLN A 65 40.64 -17.70 1.16
N PHE A 66 41.55 -16.73 1.05
CA PHE A 66 41.94 -16.19 -0.25
C PHE A 66 42.83 -17.19 -1.00
N ILE A 67 42.63 -17.25 -2.32
CA ILE A 67 43.39 -18.08 -3.27
C ILE A 67 43.97 -17.14 -4.31
N PHE A 68 45.29 -17.21 -4.50
CA PHE A 68 45.98 -16.41 -5.50
C PHE A 68 46.10 -17.14 -6.82
N ILE A 69 45.66 -16.52 -7.90
CA ILE A 69 45.72 -17.03 -9.27
C ILE A 69 46.68 -16.14 -10.05
N TYR A 70 47.73 -16.72 -10.55
CA TYR A 70 48.76 -16.02 -11.34
C TYR A 70 49.30 -16.89 -12.45
N ARG A 71 49.80 -16.24 -13.49
CA ARG A 71 50.44 -16.94 -14.64
C ARG A 71 51.87 -17.31 -14.29
N THR A 72 52.41 -18.32 -14.99
CA THR A 72 53.77 -18.84 -14.78
C THR A 72 54.88 -17.86 -15.16
N ASP A 73 54.56 -16.76 -15.84
CA ASP A 73 55.49 -15.70 -16.27
C ASP A 73 55.64 -14.58 -15.22
N ILE A 74 55.02 -14.71 -14.03
CA ILE A 74 55.14 -13.75 -12.92
C ILE A 74 56.30 -14.17 -12.02
N ASP A 75 57.26 -13.23 -11.81
CA ASP A 75 58.39 -13.45 -10.93
C ASP A 75 57.98 -13.28 -9.46
N LEU A 76 57.80 -14.40 -8.77
CA LEU A 76 57.41 -14.45 -7.36
C LEU A 76 58.63 -14.39 -6.42
N SER A 77 59.87 -14.38 -6.94
CA SER A 77 61.10 -14.24 -6.12
C SER A 77 61.39 -12.80 -5.67
N ARG A 78 60.69 -11.85 -6.26
CA ARG A 78 60.79 -10.40 -5.95
C ARG A 78 60.50 -10.15 -4.49
N ARG A 79 61.30 -9.28 -3.87
CA ARG A 79 61.21 -8.94 -2.44
C ARG A 79 60.29 -7.76 -2.24
N VAL A 80 59.42 -7.87 -1.23
CA VAL A 80 58.42 -6.88 -0.87
C VAL A 80 58.39 -6.66 0.65
N ASN A 81 57.94 -5.49 1.06
CA ASN A 81 57.67 -5.16 2.45
C ASN A 81 56.17 -4.96 2.64
N VAL A 82 55.63 -5.61 3.68
CA VAL A 82 54.22 -5.48 4.07
C VAL A 82 54.13 -5.28 5.56
N ASP A 83 53.64 -4.13 5.98
CA ASP A 83 53.35 -3.84 7.37
C ASP A 83 51.95 -3.26 7.50
N VAL A 84 51.01 -4.09 7.96
CA VAL A 84 49.60 -3.73 8.13
C VAL A 84 49.10 -4.21 9.50
N ARG A 85 48.27 -3.39 10.15
CA ARG A 85 47.61 -3.74 11.41
C ARG A 85 46.11 -3.53 11.28
N ASN A 86 45.35 -4.63 11.41
CA ASN A 86 43.88 -4.66 11.31
C ASN A 86 43.36 -3.97 10.04
N LYS A 87 43.90 -4.36 8.88
CA LYS A 87 43.58 -3.82 7.57
C LYS A 87 42.99 -4.91 6.65
N THR A 88 42.16 -4.52 5.68
CA THR A 88 41.58 -5.42 4.69
C THR A 88 42.64 -6.00 3.75
N ILE A 89 42.27 -7.07 3.01
CA ILE A 89 43.14 -7.67 2.00
C ILE A 89 43.61 -6.65 0.95
N GLU A 90 42.79 -5.68 0.61
CA GLU A 90 43.11 -4.66 -0.38
C GLU A 90 44.33 -3.82 0.03
N GLU A 91 44.46 -3.45 1.30
CA GLU A 91 45.60 -2.67 1.81
C GLU A 91 46.87 -3.53 1.88
N VAL A 92 46.73 -4.85 2.15
CA VAL A 92 47.85 -5.82 2.06
C VAL A 92 48.36 -5.90 0.64
N LEU A 93 47.46 -6.08 -0.34
CA LEU A 93 47.80 -6.17 -1.76
C LEU A 93 48.39 -4.87 -2.31
N LYS A 94 47.90 -3.74 -1.87
CA LYS A 94 48.42 -2.41 -2.23
C LYS A 94 49.87 -2.24 -1.83
N GLN A 95 50.25 -2.63 -0.60
CA GLN A 95 51.65 -2.60 -0.15
C GLN A 95 52.50 -3.68 -0.86
N MET A 96 51.95 -4.86 -1.06
CA MET A 96 52.60 -6.00 -1.69
C MET A 96 52.96 -5.72 -3.16
N PHE A 97 52.14 -4.95 -3.87
CA PHE A 97 52.35 -4.62 -5.29
C PHE A 97 52.86 -3.20 -5.52
N ALA A 98 53.09 -2.40 -4.44
CA ALA A 98 53.63 -1.08 -4.58
C ALA A 98 54.99 -1.07 -5.29
N GLY A 99 55.14 -0.26 -6.34
CA GLY A 99 56.36 -0.17 -7.14
C GLY A 99 56.68 -1.43 -7.99
N THR A 100 55.70 -2.29 -8.19
CA THR A 100 55.83 -3.44 -9.11
C THR A 100 55.06 -3.17 -10.42
N ASP A 101 55.40 -3.92 -11.44
CA ASP A 101 54.70 -3.97 -12.72
C ASP A 101 53.53 -4.97 -12.72
N LEU A 102 52.98 -5.28 -11.53
CA LEU A 102 51.89 -6.21 -11.34
C LEU A 102 50.62 -5.49 -10.92
N GLU A 103 49.51 -5.89 -11.50
CA GLU A 103 48.16 -5.48 -11.13
C GLU A 103 47.42 -6.67 -10.51
N TYR A 104 46.52 -6.38 -9.58
CA TYR A 104 45.65 -7.38 -8.97
C TYR A 104 44.19 -7.03 -9.16
N HIS A 105 43.37 -8.06 -9.18
CA HIS A 105 41.91 -7.94 -9.18
C HIS A 105 41.32 -8.96 -8.20
N ILE A 106 40.47 -8.48 -7.31
CA ILE A 106 39.81 -9.32 -6.30
C ILE A 106 38.42 -9.66 -6.80
N ARG A 107 38.10 -10.95 -6.82
CA ARG A 107 36.79 -11.45 -7.13
C ARG A 107 36.40 -12.47 -6.06
N ASP A 108 35.57 -12.05 -5.10
CA ASP A 108 35.21 -12.81 -3.91
C ASP A 108 36.46 -13.24 -3.11
N ARG A 109 36.81 -14.52 -3.10
CA ARG A 109 37.98 -15.08 -2.39
C ARG A 109 39.18 -15.32 -3.32
N GLN A 110 39.09 -14.91 -4.57
CA GLN A 110 40.16 -15.08 -5.57
C GLN A 110 40.87 -13.75 -5.82
N VAL A 111 42.19 -13.78 -5.71
CA VAL A 111 43.07 -12.65 -6.06
C VAL A 111 43.83 -13.02 -7.34
N ILE A 112 43.47 -12.39 -8.45
CA ILE A 112 44.06 -12.61 -9.74
C ILE A 112 45.19 -11.61 -9.94
N ILE A 113 46.43 -12.10 -10.15
CA ILE A 113 47.63 -11.29 -10.41
C ILE A 113 47.98 -11.36 -11.88
N ARG A 114 48.24 -10.22 -12.48
CA ARG A 114 48.71 -10.10 -13.88
C ARG A 114 49.75 -8.99 -13.98
N LYS A 115 50.61 -9.03 -15.02
CA LYS A 115 51.49 -7.90 -15.31
C LYS A 115 50.63 -6.71 -15.71
N ALA A 116 50.92 -5.55 -15.10
CA ALA A 116 50.41 -4.29 -15.57
C ALA A 116 50.87 -4.13 -17.01
N ILE A 117 49.94 -3.99 -17.92
CA ILE A 117 50.28 -3.60 -19.29
C ILE A 117 50.85 -2.20 -19.16
N SER A 118 52.19 -2.08 -19.23
CA SER A 118 52.83 -0.79 -19.38
C SER A 118 52.13 -0.11 -20.55
N ARG A 119 51.47 0.99 -20.28
CA ARG A 119 51.18 1.99 -21.30
C ARG A 119 52.51 2.66 -21.66
N GLU A 120 53.47 1.91 -22.17
CA GLU A 120 54.31 2.45 -23.20
C GLU A 120 53.38 2.77 -24.34
N GLU A 121 53.42 4.03 -24.75
CA GLU A 121 52.79 4.53 -25.97
C GLU A 121 53.16 3.61 -27.12
N THR A 122 52.56 2.46 -27.24
CA THR A 122 52.21 1.92 -28.53
C THR A 122 51.20 2.90 -29.06
N ARG A 123 51.69 3.95 -29.74
CA ARG A 123 50.90 4.52 -30.84
C ARG A 123 50.20 3.31 -31.45
N PRO A 124 48.87 3.23 -31.33
CA PRO A 124 48.18 2.29 -32.20
C PRO A 124 48.66 2.75 -33.59
N ILE A 125 49.05 1.84 -34.40
CA ILE A 125 48.88 2.01 -35.85
C ILE A 125 47.39 2.17 -35.95
N VAL A 126 46.98 3.42 -35.81
CA VAL A 126 45.70 3.91 -36.19
C VAL A 126 45.74 3.74 -37.69
N MET A 127 45.15 2.65 -38.18
CA MET A 127 44.38 2.86 -39.38
C MET A 127 43.52 4.04 -39.01
N GLN A 128 43.89 5.15 -39.57
CA GLN A 128 43.24 6.43 -39.47
C GLN A 128 41.82 6.19 -40.00
N GLN A 129 40.92 5.73 -39.08
CA GLN A 129 39.50 5.83 -39.33
C GLN A 129 39.27 7.31 -39.25
N ASP A 130 39.06 7.93 -40.40
CA ASP A 130 38.73 9.32 -40.53
C ASP A 130 37.49 9.59 -39.64
N LYS A 131 37.74 10.16 -38.46
CA LYS A 131 36.67 10.56 -37.55
C LYS A 131 36.06 11.85 -38.08
N VAL A 132 34.77 11.80 -38.32
CA VAL A 132 33.99 12.96 -38.81
C VAL A 132 33.14 13.46 -37.67
N THR A 133 33.15 14.78 -37.46
CA THR A 133 32.19 15.43 -36.57
C THR A 133 30.89 15.63 -37.34
N VAL A 134 29.87 14.85 -36.96
CA VAL A 134 28.53 14.93 -37.52
C VAL A 134 27.70 15.87 -36.66
N LYS A 135 27.08 16.85 -37.25
CA LYS A 135 26.06 17.72 -36.67
C LYS A 135 24.72 17.42 -37.33
N GLY A 136 23.64 17.76 -36.68
CA GLY A 136 22.34 17.56 -37.31
C GLY A 136 21.19 18.10 -36.48
N ILE A 137 20.00 17.97 -37.04
CA ILE A 137 18.74 18.31 -36.40
C ILE A 137 17.82 17.09 -36.52
N VAL A 138 17.14 16.77 -35.43
CA VAL A 138 16.09 15.73 -35.38
C VAL A 138 14.75 16.43 -35.23
N THR A 139 13.83 16.15 -36.16
CA THR A 139 12.48 16.73 -36.19
C THR A 139 11.42 15.63 -36.31
N ASP A 140 10.20 15.96 -36.00
CA ASP A 140 9.02 15.10 -36.26
C ASP A 140 8.53 15.26 -37.72
N ALA A 141 7.44 14.59 -38.08
CA ALA A 141 6.82 14.65 -39.39
C ALA A 141 6.25 16.06 -39.75
N LYS A 142 6.01 16.92 -38.75
CA LYS A 142 5.50 18.27 -38.89
C LYS A 142 6.62 19.30 -38.98
N GLY A 143 7.87 18.88 -38.76
CA GLY A 143 9.06 19.72 -38.73
C GLY A 143 9.34 20.36 -37.37
N GLU A 144 8.67 19.93 -36.30
CA GLU A 144 8.95 20.37 -34.93
C GLU A 144 10.19 19.65 -34.37
N ALA A 145 11.02 20.37 -33.60
CA ALA A 145 12.25 19.84 -33.03
C ALA A 145 11.97 18.80 -31.95
N ILE A 146 12.59 17.62 -32.04
CA ILE A 146 12.50 16.60 -31.02
C ILE A 146 13.61 16.78 -29.99
N ILE A 147 13.25 17.17 -28.77
CA ILE A 147 14.17 17.45 -27.67
C ILE A 147 14.46 16.12 -26.93
N GLY A 148 15.75 15.84 -26.65
CA GLY A 148 16.14 14.64 -25.90
C GLY A 148 16.10 13.33 -26.69
N ALA A 149 16.03 13.41 -28.04
CA ALA A 149 16.20 12.22 -28.88
C ALA A 149 17.60 11.64 -28.69
N ASN A 150 17.69 10.33 -28.54
CA ASN A 150 18.95 9.61 -28.31
C ASN A 150 19.59 9.24 -29.64
N ILE A 151 20.87 9.57 -29.81
CA ILE A 151 21.68 9.28 -31.00
C ILE A 151 22.88 8.44 -30.57
N ILE A 152 22.99 7.21 -31.04
CA ILE A 152 24.06 6.29 -30.69
C ILE A 152 24.76 5.79 -31.95
N GLU A 153 26.09 5.75 -31.94
CA GLU A 153 26.88 5.06 -32.96
C GLU A 153 26.70 3.55 -32.82
N LYS A 154 26.14 2.90 -33.85
CA LYS A 154 25.75 1.49 -33.83
C LYS A 154 26.91 0.58 -33.43
N GLY A 155 26.63 -0.27 -32.43
CA GLY A 155 27.63 -1.24 -31.92
C GLY A 155 28.67 -0.64 -30.96
N THR A 156 28.50 0.62 -30.52
CA THR A 156 29.37 1.27 -29.54
C THR A 156 28.57 1.91 -28.41
N THR A 157 29.26 2.40 -27.39
CA THR A 157 28.68 3.24 -26.32
C THR A 157 28.79 4.74 -26.61
N ASN A 158 29.26 5.13 -27.82
CA ASN A 158 29.43 6.51 -28.21
C ASN A 158 28.08 7.08 -28.65
N GLY A 159 27.55 8.07 -27.93
CA GLY A 159 26.24 8.67 -28.20
C GLY A 159 26.07 10.07 -27.63
N THR A 160 25.00 10.71 -28.03
CA THR A 160 24.56 12.03 -27.55
C THR A 160 23.04 12.14 -27.57
N ILE A 161 22.50 13.21 -27.01
CA ILE A 161 21.07 13.57 -27.08
C ILE A 161 20.87 14.90 -27.76
N THR A 162 19.70 15.14 -28.33
CA THR A 162 19.34 16.43 -28.93
C THR A 162 19.07 17.48 -27.86
N ASP A 163 19.44 18.73 -28.18
CA ASP A 163 19.15 19.93 -27.39
C ASP A 163 17.70 20.45 -27.61
N ILE A 164 17.39 21.63 -27.03
CA ILE A 164 16.06 22.25 -27.11
C ILE A 164 15.63 22.64 -28.52
N ASP A 165 16.59 22.77 -29.45
CA ASP A 165 16.34 23.06 -30.86
C ASP A 165 16.37 21.77 -31.71
N GLY A 166 16.42 20.59 -31.09
CA GLY A 166 16.54 19.30 -31.76
C GLY A 166 17.93 19.04 -32.36
N ARG A 167 18.95 19.83 -32.02
CA ARG A 167 20.29 19.73 -32.59
C ARG A 167 21.15 18.76 -31.82
N PHE A 168 22.05 18.10 -32.55
CA PHE A 168 23.07 17.22 -31.97
C PHE A 168 24.43 17.40 -32.60
N THR A 169 25.47 17.02 -31.90
CA THR A 169 26.84 16.94 -32.39
C THR A 169 27.50 15.67 -31.83
N LEU A 170 28.04 14.83 -32.71
CA LEU A 170 28.69 13.58 -32.32
C LEU A 170 29.90 13.32 -33.21
N VAL A 171 31.02 12.89 -32.63
CA VAL A 171 32.23 12.48 -33.34
C VAL A 171 32.22 11.00 -33.56
N VAL A 172 32.16 10.53 -34.79
CA VAL A 172 31.99 9.14 -35.18
C VAL A 172 32.91 8.74 -36.33
N SER A 173 33.04 7.45 -36.61
CA SER A 173 33.77 6.96 -37.77
C SER A 173 32.99 7.25 -39.07
N GLU A 174 33.68 7.62 -40.16
CA GLU A 174 33.06 7.85 -41.48
C GLU A 174 32.24 6.60 -41.96
N LYS A 175 32.60 5.42 -41.53
CA LYS A 175 31.93 4.17 -41.93
C LYS A 175 30.86 3.70 -40.98
N SER A 176 30.58 4.43 -39.90
CA SER A 176 29.58 4.03 -38.88
C SER A 176 28.15 4.44 -39.27
N SER A 177 27.19 3.77 -38.70
CA SER A 177 25.77 4.11 -38.74
C SER A 177 25.38 4.77 -37.43
N LEU A 178 24.54 5.80 -37.48
CA LEU A 178 23.88 6.39 -36.32
C LEU A 178 22.47 5.84 -36.17
N VAL A 179 22.11 5.47 -34.95
CA VAL A 179 20.77 5.04 -34.56
C VAL A 179 20.11 6.18 -33.80
N PHE A 180 19.00 6.66 -34.32
CA PHE A 180 18.17 7.71 -33.74
C PHE A 180 16.94 7.08 -33.11
N SER A 181 16.69 7.33 -31.82
CA SER A 181 15.54 6.79 -31.11
C SER A 181 14.93 7.83 -30.17
N TYR A 182 13.61 7.84 -30.09
CA TYR A 182 12.85 8.66 -29.16
C TYR A 182 11.53 7.96 -28.80
N ILE A 183 11.03 8.18 -27.58
CA ILE A 183 9.79 7.54 -27.10
C ILE A 183 8.62 8.00 -27.99
N GLY A 184 7.86 7.04 -28.52
CA GLY A 184 6.73 7.31 -29.42
C GLY A 184 7.10 7.48 -30.89
N TYR A 185 8.35 7.23 -31.28
CA TYR A 185 8.82 7.33 -32.66
C TYR A 185 9.54 6.06 -33.11
N LEU A 186 9.42 5.76 -34.39
CA LEU A 186 10.14 4.64 -35.02
C LEU A 186 11.65 4.91 -35.00
N THR A 187 12.41 3.94 -34.51
CA THR A 187 13.87 4.00 -34.54
C THR A 187 14.37 4.03 -35.96
N GLN A 188 15.22 5.01 -36.30
CA GLN A 188 15.79 5.20 -37.63
C GLN A 188 17.31 5.03 -37.62
N GLU A 189 17.85 4.29 -38.58
CA GLU A 189 19.28 4.10 -38.76
C GLU A 189 19.76 4.82 -40.00
N MET A 190 20.85 5.61 -39.88
CA MET A 190 21.45 6.34 -40.99
C MET A 190 22.95 6.14 -41.06
N LEU A 191 23.48 5.82 -42.23
CA LEU A 191 24.90 5.76 -42.51
C LEU A 191 25.49 7.15 -42.56
N VAL A 192 26.59 7.37 -41.82
CA VAL A 192 27.26 8.67 -41.75
C VAL A 192 27.92 9.03 -43.08
N GLY A 193 28.80 8.20 -43.62
CA GLY A 193 29.56 8.48 -44.83
C GLY A 193 30.38 9.77 -44.68
N LYS A 194 30.47 10.54 -45.75
CA LYS A 194 31.15 11.86 -45.78
C LYS A 194 30.25 13.04 -45.35
N LYS A 195 29.09 12.76 -44.80
CA LYS A 195 28.13 13.82 -44.41
C LYS A 195 28.52 14.41 -43.07
N THR A 196 28.75 15.70 -43.05
CA THR A 196 29.03 16.49 -41.83
C THR A 196 27.77 17.05 -41.18
N PHE A 197 26.63 17.02 -41.90
CA PHE A 197 25.33 17.46 -41.40
C PHE A 197 24.22 16.48 -41.80
N LEU A 198 23.42 16.06 -40.80
CA LEU A 198 22.29 15.14 -40.98
C LEU A 198 21.00 15.83 -40.55
N ASN A 199 20.02 15.82 -41.42
CA ASN A 199 18.65 16.21 -41.09
C ASN A 199 17.83 14.92 -40.98
N VAL A 200 17.33 14.62 -39.80
CA VAL A 200 16.65 13.37 -39.49
C VAL A 200 15.23 13.67 -39.10
N GLN A 201 14.29 13.15 -39.86
CA GLN A 201 12.88 13.27 -39.56
C GLN A 201 12.38 11.91 -39.03
N LEU A 202 12.05 11.85 -37.72
CA LEU A 202 11.49 10.65 -37.14
C LEU A 202 9.99 10.56 -37.43
N GLN A 203 9.54 9.38 -37.77
CA GLN A 203 8.12 9.12 -37.94
C GLN A 203 7.54 8.68 -36.61
N GLU A 204 6.39 9.23 -36.23
CA GLU A 204 5.64 8.73 -35.07
C GLU A 204 5.40 7.23 -35.23
N ASP A 205 5.68 6.48 -34.19
CA ASP A 205 5.31 5.07 -34.14
C ASP A 205 3.80 4.99 -33.92
N ASN A 206 3.05 5.17 -35.00
CA ASN A 206 1.60 5.00 -35.06
C ASN A 206 1.19 3.52 -35.01
N LYS A 207 2.08 2.62 -34.63
CA LYS A 207 1.62 1.38 -34.01
C LYS A 207 0.97 1.79 -32.69
N THR A 208 -0.28 2.24 -32.73
CA THR A 208 -1.23 1.87 -31.68
C THR A 208 -0.93 0.40 -31.46
N LEU A 209 -0.35 0.06 -30.31
CA LEU A 209 -0.37 -1.30 -29.82
C LEU A 209 -1.84 -1.69 -29.92
N ASP A 210 -2.18 -2.55 -30.87
CA ASP A 210 -3.53 -3.02 -31.04
C ASP A 210 -3.92 -3.58 -29.69
N GLU A 211 -4.75 -2.83 -28.96
CA GLU A 211 -5.14 -3.17 -27.59
C GLU A 211 -5.80 -4.55 -27.65
N VAL A 212 -5.13 -5.54 -27.11
CA VAL A 212 -5.61 -6.91 -27.03
C VAL A 212 -6.49 -7.00 -25.81
N VAL A 213 -7.73 -7.42 -26.01
CA VAL A 213 -8.69 -7.66 -24.94
C VAL A 213 -8.82 -9.17 -24.74
N ILE A 214 -8.76 -9.60 -23.47
CA ILE A 214 -8.97 -11.01 -23.14
C ILE A 214 -10.47 -11.29 -23.21
N THR A 215 -10.84 -12.19 -24.13
CA THR A 215 -12.20 -12.72 -24.26
C THR A 215 -12.22 -14.09 -23.62
N GLY A 216 -13.15 -14.34 -22.73
CA GLY A 216 -13.30 -15.50 -21.87
C GLY A 216 -12.56 -16.80 -22.22
N TYR A 217 -12.21 -17.58 -21.22
CA TYR A 217 -11.41 -18.81 -21.31
C TYR A 217 -10.00 -18.62 -21.94
N GLY A 218 -9.42 -17.40 -21.85
CA GLY A 218 -8.07 -17.14 -22.32
C GLY A 218 -7.94 -16.86 -23.82
N GLY A 219 -9.04 -16.70 -24.55
CA GLY A 219 -9.04 -16.18 -25.91
C GLY A 219 -8.67 -14.69 -25.91
N THR A 220 -7.85 -14.26 -26.86
CA THR A 220 -7.49 -12.85 -27.05
C THR A 220 -8.02 -12.37 -28.39
N GLN A 221 -8.60 -11.18 -28.44
CA GLN A 221 -9.02 -10.50 -29.66
C GLN A 221 -8.52 -9.07 -29.68
N LEU A 222 -8.23 -8.57 -30.86
CA LEU A 222 -7.89 -7.16 -31.03
C LEU A 222 -9.13 -6.32 -30.74
N ARG A 223 -8.97 -5.23 -29.99
CA ARG A 223 -10.10 -4.33 -29.66
C ARG A 223 -10.77 -3.77 -30.91
N SER A 224 -9.99 -3.54 -31.97
CA SER A 224 -10.47 -3.08 -33.28
C SER A 224 -11.42 -4.06 -33.97
N GLU A 225 -11.34 -5.35 -33.64
CA GLU A 225 -12.18 -6.42 -34.21
C GLU A 225 -13.43 -6.73 -33.35
N MET A 226 -13.52 -6.12 -32.16
CA MET A 226 -14.59 -6.40 -31.22
C MET A 226 -15.82 -5.58 -31.52
N THR A 227 -16.96 -6.26 -31.68
CA THR A 227 -18.29 -5.65 -31.81
C THR A 227 -18.99 -5.45 -30.46
N ASN A 228 -18.42 -6.02 -29.37
CA ASN A 228 -19.01 -6.02 -28.04
C ASN A 228 -18.47 -4.86 -27.17
N SER A 229 -19.33 -4.33 -26.28
CA SER A 229 -18.94 -3.27 -25.35
C SER A 229 -18.19 -3.86 -24.15
N ILE A 230 -16.86 -3.84 -24.20
CA ILE A 230 -15.98 -4.21 -23.10
C ILE A 230 -15.25 -2.95 -22.64
N ALA A 231 -15.25 -2.69 -21.32
CA ALA A 231 -14.45 -1.64 -20.73
C ALA A 231 -13.25 -2.28 -20.04
N LYS A 232 -12.04 -1.80 -20.35
CA LYS A 232 -10.79 -2.21 -19.70
C LYS A 232 -10.36 -1.17 -18.69
N VAL A 233 -9.89 -1.62 -17.55
CA VAL A 233 -9.28 -0.82 -16.50
C VAL A 233 -7.90 -1.38 -16.24
N ASP A 234 -6.89 -0.54 -16.43
CA ASP A 234 -5.50 -0.92 -16.27
C ASP A 234 -5.05 -0.84 -14.79
N ASN A 235 -3.97 -1.52 -14.47
CA ASN A 235 -3.38 -1.54 -13.13
C ASN A 235 -3.10 -0.14 -12.57
N SER A 236 -2.71 0.83 -13.39
CA SER A 236 -2.46 2.21 -12.95
C SER A 236 -3.67 2.86 -12.26
N THR A 237 -4.89 2.55 -12.72
CA THR A 237 -6.13 3.01 -12.07
C THR A 237 -6.39 2.25 -10.77
N LEU A 238 -6.18 0.94 -10.76
CA LEU A 238 -6.46 0.06 -9.63
C LEU A 238 -5.46 0.27 -8.48
N SER A 239 -4.23 0.60 -8.80
CA SER A 239 -3.15 0.84 -7.83
C SER A 239 -3.12 2.28 -7.28
N THR A 240 -3.99 3.16 -7.77
CA THR A 240 -4.11 4.53 -7.23
C THR A 240 -4.80 4.50 -5.88
N GLY A 241 -4.08 4.86 -4.81
CA GLY A 241 -4.57 4.82 -3.45
C GLY A 241 -4.34 3.48 -2.72
N ALA A 242 -4.61 3.47 -1.42
CA ALA A 242 -4.50 2.31 -0.56
C ALA A 242 -5.89 1.66 -0.37
N HIS A 243 -6.34 0.93 -1.39
CA HIS A 243 -7.64 0.25 -1.38
C HIS A 243 -7.52 -1.15 -0.76
N THR A 244 -8.43 -1.48 0.15
CA THR A 244 -8.53 -2.85 0.71
C THR A 244 -9.15 -3.82 -0.28
N ASN A 245 -10.01 -3.33 -1.19
CA ASN A 245 -10.73 -4.12 -2.17
C ASN A 245 -10.63 -3.47 -3.56
N PRO A 246 -10.24 -4.22 -4.62
CA PRO A 246 -10.18 -3.70 -5.99
C PRO A 246 -11.48 -3.07 -6.49
N ALA A 247 -12.63 -3.53 -5.97
CA ALA A 247 -13.94 -2.97 -6.32
C ALA A 247 -14.07 -1.46 -5.99
N GLN A 248 -13.36 -0.98 -4.96
CA GLN A 248 -13.37 0.44 -4.59
C GLN A 248 -12.74 1.31 -5.68
N ALA A 249 -11.65 0.84 -6.29
CA ALA A 249 -10.96 1.55 -7.36
C ALA A 249 -11.77 1.62 -8.68
N LEU A 250 -12.80 0.78 -8.84
CA LEU A 250 -13.69 0.80 -10.00
C LEU A 250 -14.72 1.95 -9.96
N SER A 251 -14.81 2.65 -8.83
CA SER A 251 -15.78 3.76 -8.71
C SER A 251 -15.43 4.89 -9.68
N GLY A 252 -16.34 5.16 -10.60
CA GLY A 252 -16.16 6.16 -11.66
C GLY A 252 -15.24 5.73 -12.83
N ALA A 253 -14.54 4.60 -12.74
CA ALA A 253 -13.65 4.13 -13.79
C ALA A 253 -14.36 3.49 -14.98
N VAL A 254 -15.55 2.94 -14.77
CA VAL A 254 -16.29 2.19 -15.80
C VAL A 254 -17.68 2.77 -16.03
N ALA A 255 -17.95 3.24 -17.23
CA ALA A 255 -19.28 3.76 -17.58
C ALA A 255 -20.36 2.67 -17.47
N GLY A 256 -21.44 2.95 -16.73
CA GLY A 256 -22.56 2.03 -16.50
C GLY A 256 -22.34 1.01 -15.38
N LEU A 257 -21.20 1.03 -14.69
CA LEU A 257 -20.96 0.30 -13.46
C LEU A 257 -21.17 1.26 -12.26
N ARG A 258 -22.12 0.92 -11.40
CA ARG A 258 -22.34 1.59 -10.13
C ARG A 258 -21.62 0.81 -9.03
N VAL A 259 -20.69 1.45 -8.37
CA VAL A 259 -20.01 0.95 -7.18
C VAL A 259 -20.59 1.67 -5.97
N GLN A 260 -21.24 0.93 -5.09
CA GLN A 260 -21.89 1.50 -3.92
C GLN A 260 -21.19 1.01 -2.65
N GLN A 261 -20.44 1.90 -2.03
CA GLN A 261 -19.86 1.71 -0.70
C GLN A 261 -20.82 2.31 0.32
N THR A 262 -21.52 1.46 1.06
CA THR A 262 -22.50 1.89 2.07
C THR A 262 -21.97 1.87 3.49
N SER A 263 -20.76 1.36 3.67
CA SER A 263 -20.10 1.16 4.96
C SER A 263 -18.68 1.72 4.94
N GLY A 264 -18.26 2.31 6.04
CA GLY A 264 -16.87 2.68 6.31
C GLY A 264 -16.03 1.54 6.91
N ASN A 265 -16.61 0.36 7.06
CA ASN A 265 -15.91 -0.82 7.58
C ASN A 265 -14.87 -1.30 6.55
N PRO A 266 -13.59 -1.43 6.93
CA PRO A 266 -12.54 -1.86 6.03
C PRO A 266 -12.76 -3.24 5.40
N ASN A 267 -13.50 -4.12 6.08
CA ASN A 267 -13.85 -5.45 5.58
C ASN A 267 -15.05 -5.44 4.60
N SER A 268 -15.77 -4.32 4.49
CA SER A 268 -16.97 -4.27 3.66
C SER A 268 -16.63 -4.38 2.17
N THR A 269 -17.42 -5.21 1.48
CA THR A 269 -17.33 -5.33 0.02
C THR A 269 -18.32 -4.38 -0.62
N PRO A 270 -17.89 -3.48 -1.52
CA PRO A 270 -18.81 -2.62 -2.28
C PRO A 270 -19.80 -3.44 -3.09
N THR A 271 -21.04 -2.97 -3.14
CA THR A 271 -22.04 -3.55 -4.06
C THR A 271 -21.78 -3.04 -5.47
N LEU A 272 -21.59 -3.98 -6.39
CA LEU A 272 -21.39 -3.70 -7.81
C LEU A 272 -22.69 -3.95 -8.57
N VAL A 273 -23.19 -2.94 -9.28
CA VAL A 273 -24.39 -3.06 -10.12
C VAL A 273 -24.09 -2.55 -11.52
N LEU A 274 -24.24 -3.42 -12.49
CA LEU A 274 -24.00 -3.11 -13.89
C LEU A 274 -25.33 -2.91 -14.62
N ARG A 275 -25.50 -1.76 -15.30
CA ARG A 275 -26.70 -1.43 -16.09
C ARG A 275 -28.03 -1.53 -15.33
N GLY A 276 -28.02 -1.28 -14.01
CA GLY A 276 -29.23 -1.24 -13.17
C GLY A 276 -29.63 -2.58 -12.54
N GLY A 277 -28.92 -3.67 -12.84
CA GLY A 277 -29.25 -5.02 -12.36
C GLY A 277 -30.45 -5.65 -13.08
N THR A 278 -30.61 -6.95 -12.91
CA THR A 278 -31.71 -7.72 -13.54
C THR A 278 -32.81 -8.15 -12.57
N ASN A 279 -32.57 -7.97 -11.26
CA ASN A 279 -33.54 -8.31 -10.22
C ASN A 279 -34.50 -7.15 -9.94
N LEU A 280 -35.70 -7.48 -9.51
CA LEU A 280 -36.79 -6.52 -9.25
C LEU A 280 -36.43 -5.54 -8.11
N ASP A 281 -35.60 -5.98 -7.17
CA ASP A 281 -35.04 -5.20 -6.06
C ASP A 281 -33.80 -4.35 -6.44
N GLY A 282 -33.40 -4.37 -7.73
CA GLY A 282 -32.21 -3.69 -8.23
C GLY A 282 -30.89 -4.34 -7.81
N SER A 283 -30.94 -5.52 -7.18
CA SER A 283 -29.75 -6.32 -6.88
C SER A 283 -29.30 -7.10 -8.12
N GLY A 284 -28.15 -7.68 -8.05
CA GLY A 284 -27.56 -8.50 -9.11
C GLY A 284 -26.14 -8.05 -9.40
N SER A 285 -25.20 -8.66 -8.68
CA SER A 285 -23.78 -8.41 -8.90
C SER A 285 -23.30 -9.08 -10.18
N PRO A 286 -22.37 -8.49 -10.91
CA PRO A 286 -21.68 -9.14 -12.03
C PRO A 286 -20.96 -10.41 -11.57
N LEU A 287 -20.83 -11.38 -12.47
CA LEU A 287 -20.02 -12.55 -12.24
C LEU A 287 -18.53 -12.17 -12.23
N VAL A 288 -17.82 -12.53 -11.18
CA VAL A 288 -16.38 -12.26 -11.05
C VAL A 288 -15.60 -13.49 -11.50
N ILE A 289 -14.64 -13.29 -12.41
CA ILE A 289 -13.76 -14.34 -12.91
C ILE A 289 -12.31 -13.85 -12.76
N ILE A 290 -11.48 -14.61 -12.06
CA ILE A 290 -10.09 -14.31 -11.85
C ILE A 290 -9.25 -15.43 -12.46
N ASP A 291 -8.41 -15.12 -13.45
CA ASP A 291 -7.59 -16.06 -14.22
C ASP A 291 -8.37 -17.28 -14.72
N GLY A 292 -9.59 -17.03 -15.23
CA GLY A 292 -10.48 -18.06 -15.77
C GLY A 292 -11.30 -18.82 -14.72
N ALA A 293 -11.07 -18.60 -13.42
CA ALA A 293 -11.84 -19.24 -12.35
C ALA A 293 -12.91 -18.30 -11.78
N VAL A 294 -14.13 -18.82 -11.63
CA VAL A 294 -15.23 -18.07 -11.01
C VAL A 294 -14.95 -17.86 -9.52
N ARG A 295 -15.08 -16.62 -9.04
CA ARG A 295 -14.89 -16.21 -7.66
C ARG A 295 -16.14 -15.53 -7.11
N GLU A 296 -16.24 -15.48 -5.79
CA GLU A 296 -17.37 -14.82 -5.12
C GLU A 296 -17.20 -13.30 -5.07
N SER A 297 -15.96 -12.82 -4.97
CA SER A 297 -15.68 -11.40 -4.77
C SER A 297 -14.32 -11.00 -5.37
N LEU A 298 -14.20 -9.73 -5.71
CA LEU A 298 -12.91 -9.10 -6.06
C LEU A 298 -11.95 -9.00 -4.85
N SER A 299 -12.44 -9.15 -3.62
CA SER A 299 -11.58 -9.15 -2.41
C SER A 299 -10.60 -10.32 -2.35
N ASP A 300 -10.79 -11.33 -3.22
CA ASP A 300 -9.95 -12.53 -3.27
C ASP A 300 -8.57 -12.28 -3.91
N VAL A 301 -8.38 -11.11 -4.51
CA VAL A 301 -7.12 -10.73 -5.17
C VAL A 301 -6.60 -9.40 -4.63
N ASN A 302 -5.27 -9.28 -4.53
CA ASN A 302 -4.62 -8.02 -4.19
C ASN A 302 -4.69 -7.07 -5.39
N PRO A 303 -5.13 -5.80 -5.24
CA PRO A 303 -5.11 -4.82 -6.32
C PRO A 303 -3.77 -4.69 -7.04
N GLU A 304 -2.66 -4.81 -6.30
CA GLU A 304 -1.29 -4.73 -6.85
C GLU A 304 -0.92 -5.91 -7.77
N ASP A 305 -1.60 -7.05 -7.63
CA ASP A 305 -1.36 -8.25 -8.45
C ASP A 305 -2.18 -8.27 -9.73
N ILE A 306 -3.09 -7.30 -9.92
CA ILE A 306 -3.94 -7.23 -11.11
C ILE A 306 -3.18 -6.57 -12.26
N GLU A 307 -3.14 -7.21 -13.41
CA GLU A 307 -2.64 -6.65 -14.67
C GLU A 307 -3.70 -5.78 -15.34
N SER A 308 -4.88 -6.37 -15.54
CA SER A 308 -6.02 -5.70 -16.13
C SER A 308 -7.35 -6.24 -15.60
N LEU A 309 -8.37 -5.43 -15.73
CA LEU A 309 -9.74 -5.79 -15.39
C LEU A 309 -10.65 -5.37 -16.54
N GLU A 310 -11.33 -6.34 -17.12
CA GLU A 310 -12.29 -6.14 -18.19
C GLU A 310 -13.72 -6.30 -17.68
N VAL A 311 -14.59 -5.32 -18.00
CA VAL A 311 -16.00 -5.35 -17.64
C VAL A 311 -16.83 -5.60 -18.90
N MET A 312 -17.37 -6.81 -19.02
CA MET A 312 -18.23 -7.23 -20.11
C MET A 312 -19.68 -6.90 -19.79
N LYS A 313 -20.27 -6.01 -20.58
CA LYS A 313 -21.60 -5.45 -20.31
C LYS A 313 -22.68 -6.05 -21.18
N ASP A 314 -22.32 -6.58 -22.35
CA ASP A 314 -23.27 -7.04 -23.35
C ASP A 314 -23.53 -8.54 -23.28
N ALA A 315 -24.77 -8.96 -23.56
CA ALA A 315 -25.13 -10.35 -23.55
C ALA A 315 -24.31 -11.21 -24.55
N GLY A 316 -23.89 -10.63 -25.68
CA GLY A 316 -23.01 -11.30 -26.62
C GLY A 316 -21.65 -11.64 -26.06
N ALA A 317 -21.05 -10.72 -25.29
CA ALA A 317 -19.76 -10.95 -24.61
C ALA A 317 -19.88 -11.93 -23.44
N THR A 318 -21.02 -11.94 -22.74
CA THR A 318 -21.21 -12.75 -21.52
C THR A 318 -21.84 -14.12 -21.78
N ALA A 319 -22.31 -14.39 -23.01
CA ALA A 319 -23.00 -15.62 -23.38
C ALA A 319 -22.23 -16.91 -23.08
N ILE A 320 -20.91 -16.87 -23.22
CA ILE A 320 -20.02 -18.01 -22.94
C ILE A 320 -20.03 -18.44 -21.47
N TYR A 321 -20.46 -17.55 -20.56
CA TYR A 321 -20.52 -17.82 -19.10
C TYR A 321 -21.92 -18.23 -18.64
N GLY A 322 -22.89 -18.33 -19.60
CA GLY A 322 -24.25 -18.80 -19.37
C GLY A 322 -25.09 -17.86 -18.49
N ALA A 323 -26.16 -18.40 -17.90
CA ALA A 323 -27.17 -17.63 -17.16
C ALA A 323 -26.58 -16.86 -15.92
N ARG A 324 -25.50 -17.33 -15.33
CA ARG A 324 -24.83 -16.68 -14.20
C ARG A 324 -24.25 -15.30 -14.56
N ALA A 325 -24.03 -15.04 -15.83
CA ALA A 325 -23.49 -13.81 -16.35
C ALA A 325 -24.55 -12.80 -16.83
N SER A 326 -25.82 -13.00 -16.49
CA SER A 326 -26.94 -12.11 -16.88
C SER A 326 -26.73 -10.65 -16.41
N ASN A 327 -26.06 -10.45 -15.28
CA ASN A 327 -25.73 -9.14 -14.74
C ASN A 327 -24.37 -8.59 -15.22
N GLY A 328 -23.78 -9.21 -16.27
CA GLY A 328 -22.45 -8.89 -16.75
C GLY A 328 -21.36 -9.73 -16.11
N VAL A 329 -20.13 -9.53 -16.59
CA VAL A 329 -18.93 -10.24 -16.11
C VAL A 329 -17.83 -9.24 -15.84
N ILE A 330 -17.14 -9.41 -14.73
CA ILE A 330 -15.87 -8.76 -14.43
C ILE A 330 -14.79 -9.81 -14.54
N LEU A 331 -13.96 -9.68 -15.57
CA LEU A 331 -12.82 -10.55 -15.81
C LEU A 331 -11.56 -9.87 -15.27
N VAL A 332 -10.84 -10.56 -14.41
CA VAL A 332 -9.58 -10.09 -13.82
C VAL A 332 -8.46 -10.96 -14.33
N THR A 333 -7.42 -10.33 -14.84
CA THR A 333 -6.18 -10.98 -15.21
C THR A 333 -5.10 -10.54 -14.24
N THR A 334 -4.43 -11.50 -13.60
CA THR A 334 -3.32 -11.22 -12.69
C THR A 334 -2.01 -11.11 -13.44
N LYS A 335 -1.06 -10.37 -12.86
CA LYS A 335 0.27 -10.14 -13.42
C LYS A 335 1.01 -11.46 -13.66
N ARG A 336 1.72 -11.51 -14.77
CA ARG A 336 2.58 -12.62 -15.17
C ARG A 336 3.99 -12.13 -15.44
N GLY A 337 4.95 -13.03 -15.49
CA GLY A 337 6.30 -12.65 -15.90
C GLY A 337 6.36 -12.37 -17.40
N SER A 338 7.36 -11.59 -17.80
CA SER A 338 7.72 -11.32 -19.18
C SER A 338 9.10 -11.85 -19.49
N GLU A 339 9.39 -12.07 -20.77
CA GLU A 339 10.74 -12.42 -21.23
C GLU A 339 11.69 -11.25 -21.01
N GLY A 340 12.88 -11.53 -20.46
CA GLY A 340 13.91 -10.52 -20.26
C GLY A 340 14.51 -10.52 -18.86
N HIS A 341 14.66 -9.33 -18.29
CA HIS A 341 15.31 -9.14 -16.99
C HIS A 341 14.35 -9.48 -15.85
N THR A 342 14.91 -9.97 -14.75
CA THR A 342 14.14 -10.08 -13.51
C THR A 342 13.86 -8.68 -12.95
N GLU A 343 12.60 -8.39 -12.71
CA GLU A 343 12.13 -7.15 -12.10
C GLU A 343 11.69 -7.41 -10.66
N ILE A 344 12.13 -6.55 -9.75
CA ILE A 344 11.71 -6.57 -8.34
C ILE A 344 11.03 -5.25 -8.05
N ASN A 345 9.76 -5.31 -7.66
CA ASN A 345 8.96 -4.13 -7.34
C ASN A 345 8.54 -4.16 -5.87
N LEU A 346 8.80 -3.05 -5.16
CA LEU A 346 8.34 -2.82 -3.80
C LEU A 346 7.41 -1.60 -3.80
N SER A 347 6.16 -1.81 -3.36
CA SER A 347 5.17 -0.75 -3.14
C SER A 347 4.87 -0.63 -1.67
N ALA A 348 4.84 0.60 -1.15
CA ALA A 348 4.45 0.91 0.22
C ALA A 348 3.54 2.14 0.22
N LYS A 349 2.33 1.98 0.74
CA LYS A 349 1.32 3.04 0.78
C LYS A 349 0.79 3.21 2.19
N VAL A 350 0.60 4.45 2.61
CA VAL A 350 -0.04 4.80 3.88
C VAL A 350 -1.13 5.83 3.61
N GLY A 351 -2.35 5.49 4.01
CA GLY A 351 -3.52 6.36 3.89
C GLY A 351 -4.01 6.80 5.27
N PHE A 352 -4.53 8.02 5.35
CA PHE A 352 -5.15 8.60 6.54
C PHE A 352 -6.59 8.94 6.23
N ASN A 353 -7.52 8.26 6.89
CA ASN A 353 -8.95 8.45 6.69
C ASN A 353 -9.51 9.28 7.82
N PHE A 354 -9.85 10.54 7.54
CA PHE A 354 -10.44 11.45 8.50
C PHE A 354 -11.96 11.29 8.52
N PHE A 355 -12.50 11.14 9.71
CA PHE A 355 -13.95 11.21 9.86
C PHE A 355 -14.43 12.64 9.61
N HIS A 356 -15.37 12.79 8.70
CA HIS A 356 -16.01 14.06 8.42
C HIS A 356 -17.52 13.96 8.62
N SER A 357 -18.07 14.84 9.44
CA SER A 357 -19.52 15.02 9.57
C SER A 357 -19.94 16.27 8.80
N GLN A 358 -21.05 16.17 8.09
CA GLN A 358 -21.66 17.35 7.42
C GLN A 358 -22.27 18.33 8.41
N TYR A 359 -22.43 17.94 9.68
CA TYR A 359 -23.03 18.74 10.74
C TYR A 359 -22.00 19.03 11.82
N GLU A 360 -21.99 20.25 12.30
CA GLU A 360 -21.32 20.61 13.54
C GLU A 360 -22.27 20.31 14.72
N PHE A 361 -21.75 19.58 15.69
CA PHE A 361 -22.50 19.25 16.90
C PHE A 361 -22.27 20.33 17.93
N LEU A 362 -23.36 20.73 18.61
CA LEU A 362 -23.29 21.72 19.67
C LEU A 362 -22.38 21.22 20.81
N ASN A 363 -21.54 22.11 21.33
CA ASN A 363 -20.88 21.90 22.62
C ASN A 363 -21.90 21.96 23.75
N ALA A 364 -21.49 21.59 24.97
CA ALA A 364 -22.43 21.55 26.10
C ALA A 364 -22.97 22.94 26.47
N HIS A 365 -22.18 24.01 26.33
CA HIS A 365 -22.62 25.37 26.57
C HIS A 365 -23.80 25.75 25.66
N ASP A 366 -23.64 25.63 24.38
CA ASP A 366 -24.64 26.02 23.39
C ASP A 366 -25.85 25.09 23.44
N TYR A 367 -25.60 23.76 23.64
CA TYR A 367 -26.67 22.79 23.87
C TYR A 367 -27.56 23.19 25.07
N LEU A 368 -26.97 23.52 26.23
CA LEU A 368 -27.70 23.94 27.42
C LEU A 368 -28.44 25.23 27.20
N TYR A 369 -27.81 26.23 26.56
CA TYR A 369 -28.44 27.50 26.25
C TYR A 369 -29.71 27.33 25.41
N TYR A 370 -29.60 26.62 24.30
CA TYR A 370 -30.72 26.42 23.37
C TYR A 370 -31.80 25.51 23.97
N MET A 371 -31.42 24.38 24.55
CA MET A 371 -32.37 23.41 25.07
C MET A 371 -33.15 23.97 26.28
N ARG A 372 -32.47 24.60 27.25
CA ARG A 372 -33.14 25.20 28.42
C ARG A 372 -34.08 26.32 28.00
N SER A 373 -33.63 27.22 27.12
CA SER A 373 -34.44 28.28 26.56
C SER A 373 -35.68 27.78 25.81
N ALA A 374 -35.50 26.70 25.00
CA ALA A 374 -36.62 26.10 24.28
C ALA A 374 -37.64 25.45 25.20
N PHE A 375 -37.21 24.71 26.23
CA PHE A 375 -38.11 24.10 27.20
C PHE A 375 -38.83 25.14 28.07
N TYR A 376 -38.14 26.18 28.49
CA TYR A 376 -38.76 27.28 29.22
C TYR A 376 -39.85 27.96 28.39
N ARG A 377 -39.58 28.28 27.14
CA ARG A 377 -40.58 28.86 26.23
C ARG A 377 -41.74 27.92 25.97
N SER A 378 -41.45 26.62 25.85
CA SER A 378 -42.47 25.58 25.62
C SER A 378 -43.37 25.35 26.84
N SER A 379 -42.90 25.61 28.06
CA SER A 379 -43.71 25.56 29.29
C SER A 379 -44.49 26.86 29.54
N HIS A 380 -44.11 27.99 28.93
CA HIS A 380 -44.67 29.32 29.15
C HIS A 380 -45.40 29.85 27.89
N ILE A 381 -46.37 29.09 27.35
CA ILE A 381 -47.07 29.47 26.12
C ILE A 381 -48.23 30.39 26.40
N TRP A 382 -49.02 30.10 27.43
CA TRP A 382 -50.17 30.93 27.86
C TRP A 382 -50.32 30.85 29.36
N GLN A 383 -50.98 31.88 29.91
CA GLN A 383 -51.24 32.04 31.34
C GLN A 383 -52.75 31.98 31.64
N ASP A 384 -53.13 31.24 32.64
CA ASP A 384 -54.50 31.14 33.06
C ASP A 384 -54.92 32.33 33.97
N LYS A 385 -56.19 32.33 34.38
CA LYS A 385 -56.73 33.40 35.21
C LYS A 385 -56.10 33.48 36.61
N SER A 386 -55.47 32.45 37.08
CA SER A 386 -54.74 32.42 38.35
C SER A 386 -53.29 32.91 38.21
N GLY A 387 -52.85 33.18 37.00
CA GLY A 387 -51.49 33.57 36.73
C GLY A 387 -50.54 32.38 36.51
N ALA A 388 -51.07 31.14 36.47
CA ALA A 388 -50.25 29.95 36.21
C ALA A 388 -49.94 29.79 34.72
N TRP A 389 -48.67 29.50 34.40
CA TRP A 389 -48.22 29.27 33.05
C TRP A 389 -48.55 27.85 32.61
N HIS A 390 -48.93 27.71 31.35
CA HIS A 390 -49.25 26.45 30.69
C HIS A 390 -48.55 26.33 29.35
N GLY A 391 -48.14 25.13 29.01
CA GLY A 391 -47.48 24.84 27.75
C GLY A 391 -47.37 23.33 27.47
N PHE A 392 -46.59 22.96 26.48
CA PHE A 392 -46.34 21.57 26.10
C PHE A 392 -45.28 20.89 26.97
N ALA A 393 -44.42 21.65 27.65
CA ALA A 393 -43.44 21.18 28.61
C ALA A 393 -43.74 21.60 30.03
N SER A 394 -43.12 20.98 31.02
CA SER A 394 -43.23 21.36 32.44
C SER A 394 -41.90 21.98 32.89
N ASP A 395 -41.95 23.03 33.71
CA ASP A 395 -40.76 23.62 34.35
C ASP A 395 -40.00 22.62 35.21
N ALA A 396 -40.68 21.60 35.75
CA ALA A 396 -40.05 20.49 36.46
C ALA A 396 -39.01 19.72 35.60
N THR A 397 -39.11 19.83 34.27
CA THR A 397 -38.11 19.22 33.35
C THR A 397 -36.76 19.92 33.47
N LEU A 398 -36.75 21.25 33.76
CA LEU A 398 -35.50 22.02 33.88
C LEU A 398 -34.79 21.79 35.22
N SER A 399 -35.49 21.33 36.25
CA SER A 399 -34.96 20.93 37.56
C SER A 399 -34.80 19.42 37.71
N GLY A 400 -35.21 18.64 36.69
CA GLY A 400 -35.14 17.18 36.69
C GLY A 400 -33.77 16.61 36.28
N THR A 401 -33.73 15.27 36.11
CA THR A 401 -32.53 14.50 35.74
C THR A 401 -32.38 14.33 34.22
N GLN A 402 -32.72 15.34 33.45
CA GLN A 402 -32.61 15.39 32.01
C GLN A 402 -31.20 15.87 31.56
N PRO A 403 -30.82 15.69 30.31
CA PRO A 403 -29.51 16.17 29.79
C PRO A 403 -29.29 17.70 29.96
N TYR A 404 -30.35 18.46 30.14
CA TYR A 404 -30.37 19.93 30.32
C TYR A 404 -30.95 20.32 31.68
N GLY A 405 -31.30 19.35 32.54
CA GLY A 405 -31.88 19.57 33.85
C GLY A 405 -30.84 19.65 34.96
N THR A 406 -31.17 20.36 36.06
CA THR A 406 -30.21 20.60 37.16
C THR A 406 -30.27 19.57 38.29
N GLY A 407 -31.18 18.59 38.20
CA GLY A 407 -31.36 17.53 39.21
C GLY A 407 -30.36 16.40 39.19
N ASN A 408 -29.24 16.53 38.46
CA ASN A 408 -28.26 15.48 38.21
C ASN A 408 -27.17 15.38 39.28
N ARG A 409 -27.35 15.97 40.46
CA ARG A 409 -26.34 15.92 41.51
C ARG A 409 -26.11 14.51 42.00
N TYR A 410 -24.86 14.05 41.94
CA TYR A 410 -24.43 12.71 42.36
C TYR A 410 -23.27 12.71 43.36
N PHE A 411 -22.93 13.90 43.89
CA PHE A 411 -21.94 14.11 44.95
C PHE A 411 -22.62 14.66 46.22
N ASP A 412 -22.05 14.33 47.36
CA ASP A 412 -22.31 15.05 48.61
C ASP A 412 -21.50 16.36 48.64
N GLU A 413 -21.64 17.12 49.72
CA GLU A 413 -20.92 18.37 49.93
C GLU A 413 -19.42 18.20 50.11
N LYS A 414 -18.95 16.97 50.36
CA LYS A 414 -17.53 16.61 50.48
C LYS A 414 -16.95 16.06 49.19
N GLY A 415 -17.76 15.99 48.12
CA GLY A 415 -17.34 15.43 46.84
C GLY A 415 -17.41 13.90 46.73
N ASN A 416 -17.96 13.21 47.74
CA ASN A 416 -18.13 11.77 47.67
C ASN A 416 -19.33 11.43 46.78
N VAL A 417 -19.24 10.34 46.06
CA VAL A 417 -20.32 9.83 45.19
C VAL A 417 -21.50 9.38 46.06
N LEU A 418 -22.66 9.93 45.83
CA LEU A 418 -23.90 9.51 46.50
C LEU A 418 -24.20 8.07 46.12
N ASN A 419 -24.48 7.24 47.14
CA ASN A 419 -24.81 5.81 47.03
C ASN A 419 -23.65 4.85 46.80
N GLY A 420 -22.39 5.29 46.78
CA GLY A 420 -21.22 4.41 46.72
C GLY A 420 -21.16 3.45 45.52
N ASN A 421 -21.97 3.67 44.49
CA ASN A 421 -22.11 2.82 43.35
C ASN A 421 -21.48 3.46 42.11
N LYS A 422 -20.60 2.73 41.46
CA LYS A 422 -20.00 3.11 40.17
C LYS A 422 -21.05 3.24 39.06
N ASP A 423 -22.17 2.51 39.17
CA ASP A 423 -23.32 2.52 38.26
C ASP A 423 -24.35 3.62 38.62
N ASN A 424 -23.87 4.77 38.97
CA ASN A 424 -24.73 5.89 39.35
C ASN A 424 -25.75 6.22 38.26
N THR A 425 -27.02 6.45 38.66
CA THR A 425 -28.13 6.79 37.77
C THR A 425 -28.01 8.19 37.16
N ALA A 426 -27.20 9.07 37.71
CA ALA A 426 -26.97 10.42 37.20
C ALA A 426 -25.94 10.37 36.05
N VAL A 427 -26.42 10.14 34.84
CA VAL A 427 -25.56 10.03 33.62
C VAL A 427 -25.27 11.39 32.98
N TRP A 428 -25.97 12.46 33.42
CA TRP A 428 -25.82 13.81 32.86
C TRP A 428 -25.01 14.70 33.79
N GLY A 429 -24.03 15.37 33.25
CA GLY A 429 -23.15 16.27 33.98
C GLY A 429 -23.59 17.70 33.86
N VAL A 430 -24.75 18.04 34.42
CA VAL A 430 -25.23 19.43 34.56
C VAL A 430 -25.96 19.59 35.89
N MET A 431 -25.61 20.64 36.65
CA MET A 431 -26.15 20.95 37.99
C MET A 431 -26.16 22.45 38.20
N ASN A 432 -26.95 22.91 39.20
CA ASN A 432 -26.78 24.28 39.71
C ASN A 432 -25.39 24.40 40.36
N TYR A 433 -24.65 25.44 40.01
CA TYR A 433 -23.37 25.72 40.64
C TYR A 433 -23.54 26.19 42.06
N THR A 434 -22.82 25.57 42.97
CA THR A 434 -22.64 25.95 44.36
C THR A 434 -21.18 25.82 44.73
N ASP A 435 -20.69 26.56 45.73
CA ASP A 435 -19.26 26.64 46.04
C ASP A 435 -18.64 25.27 46.40
N ASP A 436 -19.43 24.35 46.94
CA ASP A 436 -19.01 22.97 47.23
C ASP A 436 -18.72 22.14 45.98
N LEU A 437 -19.17 22.58 44.80
CA LEU A 437 -18.90 21.95 43.53
C LEU A 437 -17.65 22.53 42.79
N ALA A 438 -17.01 23.55 43.40
CA ALA A 438 -15.86 24.21 42.77
C ALA A 438 -14.68 23.24 42.44
N PHE A 439 -14.59 22.09 43.12
CA PHE A 439 -13.57 21.08 42.81
C PHE A 439 -13.74 20.48 41.40
N LEU A 440 -14.95 20.47 40.84
CA LEU A 440 -15.20 19.96 39.48
C LEU A 440 -14.54 20.83 38.39
N LEU A 441 -14.37 22.12 38.66
CA LEU A 441 -13.68 23.03 37.75
C LEU A 441 -12.23 22.58 37.51
N LYS A 442 -11.57 22.00 38.54
CA LYS A 442 -10.25 21.43 38.41
C LYS A 442 -10.23 20.14 37.61
N GLN A 443 -11.37 19.51 37.41
CA GLN A 443 -11.56 18.30 36.60
C GLN A 443 -12.04 18.62 35.16
N GLY A 444 -11.98 19.89 34.75
CA GLY A 444 -12.37 20.34 33.40
C GLY A 444 -13.84 20.66 33.19
N TRP A 445 -14.64 20.67 34.27
CA TRP A 445 -16.02 21.16 34.18
C TRP A 445 -16.03 22.68 33.98
N GLN A 446 -17.11 23.18 33.39
CA GLN A 446 -17.26 24.57 33.03
C GLN A 446 -18.51 25.16 33.71
N THR A 447 -18.58 26.50 33.79
CA THR A 447 -19.75 27.20 34.28
C THR A 447 -20.33 28.16 33.25
N MET A 448 -21.64 28.36 33.29
CA MET A 448 -22.36 29.38 32.51
C MET A 448 -23.47 29.98 33.35
N ASP A 449 -23.93 31.17 32.99
CA ASP A 449 -25.14 31.71 33.56
C ASP A 449 -26.36 30.93 33.08
N ASP A 450 -27.31 30.63 33.97
CA ASP A 450 -28.52 29.92 33.60
C ASP A 450 -29.41 30.81 32.70
N PRO A 451 -29.65 30.43 31.42
CA PRO A 451 -30.40 31.28 30.49
C PRO A 451 -31.87 31.49 30.88
N VAL A 452 -32.37 30.71 31.84
CA VAL A 452 -33.79 30.75 32.25
C VAL A 452 -33.99 31.17 33.71
N ASN A 453 -32.95 31.13 34.55
CA ASN A 453 -32.98 31.55 35.94
C ASN A 453 -31.94 32.65 36.19
N PRO A 454 -32.30 33.95 36.02
CA PRO A 454 -31.35 35.04 36.18
C PRO A 454 -30.68 35.03 37.57
N GLY A 455 -29.38 35.20 37.58
CA GLY A 455 -28.56 35.20 38.80
C GLY A 455 -28.14 33.83 39.31
N GLN A 456 -28.57 32.75 38.68
CA GLN A 456 -28.07 31.39 38.92
C GLN A 456 -26.99 31.00 37.89
N LYS A 457 -26.09 30.15 38.31
CA LYS A 457 -25.07 29.54 37.41
C LYS A 457 -25.26 28.04 37.33
N LEU A 458 -24.99 27.52 36.17
CA LEU A 458 -24.88 26.08 35.93
C LEU A 458 -23.41 25.68 35.98
N ILE A 459 -23.14 24.48 36.46
CA ILE A 459 -21.87 23.76 36.26
C ILE A 459 -22.15 22.52 35.43
N TYR A 460 -21.32 22.27 34.41
CA TYR A 460 -21.54 21.19 33.46
C TYR A 460 -20.23 20.59 32.95
N CYS A 461 -20.30 19.33 32.53
CA CYS A 461 -19.23 18.71 31.71
C CYS A 461 -19.55 18.92 30.22
N ASP A 462 -18.50 18.99 29.42
CA ASP A 462 -18.59 19.00 27.95
C ASP A 462 -17.86 17.78 27.39
N ASN A 463 -18.62 16.75 27.05
CA ASN A 463 -18.09 15.51 26.51
C ASN A 463 -18.84 15.16 25.24
N GLN A 464 -18.13 14.99 24.17
CA GLN A 464 -18.71 14.47 22.95
C GLN A 464 -18.33 12.98 22.80
N LEU A 465 -19.33 12.10 22.79
CA LEU A 465 -19.08 10.65 22.71
C LEU A 465 -18.32 10.25 21.45
N LYS A 466 -18.43 11.04 20.37
CA LYS A 466 -17.66 10.85 19.15
C LYS A 466 -16.15 10.88 19.39
N ASP A 467 -15.65 11.68 20.33
CA ASP A 467 -14.21 11.84 20.60
C ASP A 467 -13.61 10.59 21.23
N TYR A 468 -14.46 9.71 21.76
CA TYR A 468 -14.07 8.43 22.35
C TYR A 468 -14.32 7.23 21.43
N ASN A 469 -15.41 7.27 20.66
CA ASN A 469 -15.87 6.14 19.86
C ASN A 469 -15.41 6.21 18.39
N ILE A 470 -15.03 7.41 17.91
CA ILE A 470 -14.62 7.62 16.53
C ILE A 470 -13.12 7.88 16.47
N LYS A 471 -12.45 7.09 15.65
CA LYS A 471 -11.03 7.22 15.36
C LYS A 471 -10.83 8.13 14.15
N SER A 472 -10.08 9.22 14.33
CA SER A 472 -9.77 10.15 13.25
C SER A 472 -8.40 10.78 13.49
N PRO A 473 -7.40 10.49 12.63
CA PRO A 473 -7.49 9.63 11.45
C PRO A 473 -7.50 8.13 11.77
N ALA A 474 -8.19 7.35 10.94
CA ALA A 474 -8.01 5.91 10.82
C ALA A 474 -6.93 5.63 9.78
N ILE A 475 -6.04 4.68 10.04
CA ILE A 475 -4.83 4.45 9.24
C ILE A 475 -4.99 3.22 8.37
N THR A 476 -4.67 3.35 7.08
CA THR A 476 -4.52 2.23 6.15
C THR A 476 -3.07 2.11 5.73
N GLN A 477 -2.53 0.90 5.78
CA GLN A 477 -1.17 0.56 5.36
C GLN A 477 -1.24 -0.58 4.35
N ASP A 478 -0.53 -0.43 3.24
CA ASP A 478 -0.46 -1.44 2.20
C ASP A 478 0.99 -1.60 1.74
N TYR A 479 1.49 -2.81 1.80
CA TYR A 479 2.85 -3.18 1.41
C TYR A 479 2.79 -4.34 0.44
N ASN A 480 3.46 -4.21 -0.70
CA ASN A 480 3.54 -5.26 -1.70
C ASN A 480 4.97 -5.40 -2.19
N LEU A 481 5.48 -6.62 -2.18
CA LEU A 481 6.74 -7.00 -2.79
C LEU A 481 6.44 -8.00 -3.90
N SER A 482 6.88 -7.71 -5.13
CA SER A 482 6.74 -8.64 -6.24
C SER A 482 8.04 -8.84 -6.99
N VAL A 483 8.19 -10.03 -7.55
CA VAL A 483 9.29 -10.40 -8.44
C VAL A 483 8.71 -11.06 -9.68
N SER A 484 9.15 -10.64 -10.85
CA SER A 484 8.74 -11.20 -12.14
C SER A 484 9.94 -11.37 -13.05
N GLY A 485 9.85 -12.31 -13.97
CA GLY A 485 10.90 -12.56 -14.95
C GLY A 485 10.58 -13.76 -15.82
N GLY A 486 11.50 -14.11 -16.71
CA GLY A 486 11.34 -15.26 -17.57
C GLY A 486 12.31 -15.30 -18.73
N ASN A 487 12.16 -16.32 -19.54
CA ASN A 487 12.91 -16.54 -20.76
C ASN A 487 11.98 -17.12 -21.84
N ASP A 488 12.53 -17.50 -22.98
CA ASP A 488 11.83 -18.10 -24.11
C ASP A 488 11.03 -19.37 -23.77
N LYS A 489 11.35 -20.05 -22.64
CA LYS A 489 10.71 -21.29 -22.19
C LYS A 489 9.67 -21.10 -21.11
N GLY A 490 9.77 -20.06 -20.31
CA GLY A 490 8.83 -19.87 -19.23
C GLY A 490 8.97 -18.54 -18.52
N HIS A 491 7.87 -18.10 -17.94
CA HIS A 491 7.76 -16.85 -17.20
C HIS A 491 7.24 -17.13 -15.80
N TYR A 492 7.58 -16.26 -14.86
CA TYR A 492 7.11 -16.35 -13.49
C TYR A 492 6.80 -14.96 -12.93
N TYR A 493 5.83 -14.93 -12.05
CA TYR A 493 5.48 -13.81 -11.19
C TYR A 493 5.25 -14.35 -9.80
N ALA A 494 5.80 -13.71 -8.79
CA ALA A 494 5.50 -14.01 -7.39
C ALA A 494 5.34 -12.72 -6.62
N SER A 495 4.35 -12.65 -5.72
CA SER A 495 4.11 -11.49 -4.87
C SER A 495 3.79 -11.88 -3.45
N LEU A 496 4.12 -10.97 -2.52
CA LEU A 496 3.73 -10.99 -1.12
C LEU A 496 3.14 -9.63 -0.78
N GLY A 497 1.85 -9.61 -0.46
CA GLY A 497 1.12 -8.42 -0.09
C GLY A 497 0.66 -8.44 1.36
N TYR A 498 0.79 -7.35 2.08
CA TYR A 498 0.24 -7.15 3.42
C TYR A 498 -0.54 -5.85 3.47
N ASN A 499 -1.82 -5.96 3.84
CA ASN A 499 -2.70 -4.82 4.06
C ASN A 499 -3.16 -4.78 5.51
N ARG A 500 -3.09 -3.60 6.13
CA ARG A 500 -3.71 -3.32 7.42
C ARG A 500 -4.53 -2.05 7.27
N SER A 501 -5.82 -2.14 7.55
CA SER A 501 -6.73 -1.02 7.47
C SER A 501 -7.54 -0.89 8.75
N GLU A 502 -7.65 0.32 9.26
CA GLU A 502 -8.48 0.67 10.40
C GLU A 502 -9.73 1.41 9.90
N GLY A 503 -10.87 1.13 10.53
CA GLY A 503 -12.09 1.91 10.33
C GLY A 503 -12.18 3.08 11.29
N ASN A 504 -13.07 4.02 11.01
CA ASN A 504 -13.34 5.15 11.91
C ASN A 504 -14.11 4.75 13.17
N ALA A 505 -14.83 3.64 13.19
CA ALA A 505 -15.40 3.11 14.42
C ALA A 505 -14.30 2.49 15.30
N MET A 506 -14.41 2.66 16.62
CA MET A 506 -13.46 2.07 17.55
C MET A 506 -13.42 0.54 17.40
N ASN A 507 -12.24 -0.05 17.60
CA ASN A 507 -11.96 -1.49 17.48
C ASN A 507 -12.32 -2.11 16.12
N ASN A 508 -12.52 -1.29 15.09
CA ASN A 508 -12.79 -1.75 13.74
C ASN A 508 -11.49 -1.80 12.95
N TRP A 509 -11.14 -2.98 12.47
CA TRP A 509 -9.89 -3.18 11.71
C TRP A 509 -9.99 -4.38 10.77
N TYR A 510 -9.13 -4.38 9.76
CA TYR A 510 -8.96 -5.44 8.78
C TYR A 510 -7.48 -5.65 8.49
N HIS A 511 -7.04 -6.90 8.48
CA HIS A 511 -5.69 -7.30 8.05
C HIS A 511 -5.80 -8.35 6.97
N ARG A 512 -4.95 -8.27 5.97
CA ARG A 512 -4.87 -9.26 4.90
C ARG A 512 -3.42 -9.53 4.54
N LEU A 513 -3.06 -10.80 4.49
CA LEU A 513 -1.82 -11.30 3.92
C LEU A 513 -2.15 -12.07 2.64
N ASN A 514 -1.57 -11.66 1.51
CA ASN A 514 -1.71 -12.32 0.23
C ASN A 514 -0.37 -12.89 -0.22
N PHE A 515 -0.43 -14.04 -0.87
CA PHE A 515 0.68 -14.62 -1.58
C PHE A 515 0.19 -15.12 -2.93
N THR A 516 0.85 -14.70 -4.02
CA THR A 516 0.48 -15.05 -5.39
C THR A 516 1.70 -15.60 -6.12
N ILE A 517 1.54 -16.70 -6.83
CA ILE A 517 2.53 -17.23 -7.77
C ILE A 517 1.82 -17.54 -9.07
N ASN A 518 2.31 -16.99 -10.18
CA ASN A 518 1.92 -17.33 -11.52
C ASN A 518 3.14 -17.84 -12.28
N ALA A 519 3.00 -18.95 -12.97
CA ALA A 519 4.07 -19.54 -13.76
C ALA A 519 3.52 -20.10 -15.07
N ASP A 520 4.13 -19.72 -16.17
CA ASP A 520 3.85 -20.21 -17.50
C ASP A 520 5.07 -20.95 -18.01
N TYR A 521 4.89 -22.16 -18.54
CA TYR A 521 5.98 -22.97 -19.06
C TYR A 521 5.63 -23.67 -20.37
N LYS A 522 6.43 -23.45 -21.40
CA LYS A 522 6.31 -24.09 -22.71
C LYS A 522 6.89 -25.51 -22.65
N ILE A 523 6.03 -26.50 -22.40
CA ILE A 523 6.42 -27.92 -22.35
C ILE A 523 6.88 -28.40 -23.73
N LYS A 524 6.16 -27.97 -24.76
CA LYS A 524 6.43 -28.19 -26.16
C LYS A 524 6.07 -26.94 -26.95
N PRO A 525 6.52 -26.75 -28.19
CA PRO A 525 6.12 -25.60 -29.02
C PRO A 525 4.60 -25.43 -29.17
N TRP A 526 3.88 -26.53 -29.08
CA TRP A 526 2.42 -26.57 -29.20
C TRP A 526 1.67 -26.74 -27.86
N LEU A 527 2.40 -26.81 -26.71
CA LEU A 527 1.80 -27.05 -25.39
C LEU A 527 2.43 -26.15 -24.34
N THR A 528 1.62 -25.24 -23.80
CA THR A 528 1.99 -24.36 -22.69
C THR A 528 1.18 -24.74 -21.45
N SER A 529 1.87 -24.85 -20.31
CA SER A 529 1.29 -25.04 -18.97
C SER A 529 1.19 -23.68 -18.27
N ASN A 530 0.02 -23.31 -17.79
CA ASN A 530 -0.21 -22.07 -17.05
C ASN A 530 -0.70 -22.43 -15.65
N SER A 531 0.04 -22.06 -14.65
CA SER A 531 -0.23 -22.33 -13.23
C SER A 531 -0.46 -21.02 -12.50
N SER A 532 -1.48 -20.95 -11.67
CA SER A 532 -1.73 -19.82 -10.76
C SER A 532 -2.05 -20.35 -9.37
N LEU A 533 -1.35 -19.88 -8.37
CA LEU A 533 -1.57 -20.18 -6.97
C LEU A 533 -1.76 -18.87 -6.22
N THR A 534 -2.86 -18.75 -5.50
CA THR A 534 -3.10 -17.62 -4.61
C THR A 534 -3.49 -18.13 -3.22
N PHE A 535 -2.90 -17.52 -2.21
CA PHE A 535 -3.25 -17.71 -0.81
C PHE A 535 -3.60 -16.37 -0.19
N THR A 536 -4.68 -16.33 0.58
CA THR A 536 -5.14 -15.15 1.31
C THR A 536 -5.50 -15.55 2.73
N ASP A 537 -4.86 -14.94 3.71
CA ASP A 537 -5.25 -14.97 5.14
C ASP A 537 -5.80 -13.58 5.47
N ALA A 538 -7.07 -13.49 5.79
CA ALA A 538 -7.72 -12.25 6.19
C ALA A 538 -8.30 -12.36 7.59
N LYS A 539 -8.08 -11.32 8.41
CA LYS A 539 -8.57 -11.20 9.78
C LYS A 539 -9.19 -9.84 9.97
N TRP A 540 -10.29 -9.80 10.68
CA TRP A 540 -10.96 -8.53 10.93
C TRP A 540 -11.79 -8.55 12.21
N ASP A 541 -12.04 -7.35 12.70
CA ASP A 541 -13.01 -7.09 13.73
C ASP A 541 -13.90 -5.92 13.28
N ASP A 542 -15.19 -6.12 13.33
CA ASP A 542 -16.16 -5.08 12.96
C ASP A 542 -16.38 -4.09 14.11
N GLY A 543 -15.81 -4.36 15.28
CA GLY A 543 -15.83 -3.48 16.45
C GLY A 543 -17.22 -3.09 16.91
N GLY A 544 -17.32 -1.89 17.44
CA GLY A 544 -18.60 -1.33 17.88
C GLY A 544 -19.65 -1.25 16.78
N ALA A 545 -19.23 -0.99 15.54
CA ALA A 545 -20.13 -0.90 14.39
C ALA A 545 -20.76 -2.26 14.06
N GLY A 546 -19.99 -3.35 14.15
CA GLY A 546 -20.49 -4.71 13.91
C GLY A 546 -21.52 -5.15 14.96
N TYR A 547 -21.26 -4.84 16.23
CA TYR A 547 -22.14 -5.22 17.34
C TYR A 547 -23.47 -4.49 17.34
N ALA A 548 -23.44 -3.15 17.27
CA ALA A 548 -24.64 -2.33 17.30
C ALA A 548 -25.37 -2.24 15.95
N GLY A 549 -24.70 -2.67 14.89
CA GLY A 549 -25.01 -2.26 13.53
C GLY A 549 -24.48 -0.86 13.25
N GLU A 550 -23.85 -0.68 12.10
CA GLU A 550 -23.13 0.56 11.76
C GLU A 550 -24.02 1.82 11.91
N GLY A 551 -25.26 1.77 11.43
CA GLY A 551 -26.20 2.88 11.54
C GLY A 551 -26.53 3.24 12.98
N ASN A 552 -26.71 2.26 13.85
CA ASN A 552 -26.97 2.48 15.27
C ASN A 552 -25.74 3.01 16.01
N PHE A 553 -24.56 2.50 15.71
CA PHE A 553 -23.30 2.96 16.30
C PHE A 553 -23.09 4.46 16.05
N PHE A 554 -23.13 4.88 14.79
CA PHE A 554 -22.93 6.28 14.43
C PHE A 554 -24.07 7.17 14.91
N SER A 555 -25.34 6.75 14.73
CA SER A 555 -26.50 7.49 15.22
C SER A 555 -26.42 7.75 16.71
N THR A 556 -26.07 6.74 17.50
CA THR A 556 -25.96 6.89 18.96
C THR A 556 -24.75 7.74 19.35
N THR A 557 -23.58 7.46 18.77
CA THR A 557 -22.34 8.18 19.06
C THR A 557 -22.46 9.68 18.77
N LEU A 558 -23.19 10.05 17.71
CA LEU A 558 -23.34 11.44 17.28
C LEU A 558 -24.54 12.17 17.94
N SER A 559 -25.56 11.43 18.39
CA SER A 559 -26.80 12.04 18.92
C SER A 559 -26.87 12.16 20.44
N VAL A 560 -25.92 11.58 21.17
CA VAL A 560 -25.88 11.71 22.64
C VAL A 560 -25.54 13.15 23.02
N PRO A 561 -26.35 13.77 23.90
CA PRO A 561 -26.11 15.13 24.38
C PRO A 561 -24.70 15.32 24.98
N PRO A 562 -24.05 16.46 24.76
CA PRO A 562 -22.67 16.69 25.18
C PRO A 562 -22.49 16.82 26.71
N THR A 563 -23.59 16.91 27.47
CA THR A 563 -23.59 16.83 28.93
C THR A 563 -23.50 15.40 29.48
N PHE A 564 -23.36 14.39 28.59
CA PHE A 564 -23.20 12.99 28.97
C PHE A 564 -21.86 12.74 29.69
N ARG A 565 -21.92 12.10 30.85
CA ARG A 565 -20.73 11.70 31.58
C ARG A 565 -20.21 10.39 31.02
N VAL A 566 -19.00 10.41 30.49
CA VAL A 566 -18.34 9.18 29.98
C VAL A 566 -17.58 8.43 31.05
N LYS A 567 -17.22 9.12 32.17
CA LYS A 567 -16.47 8.54 33.28
C LYS A 567 -17.10 8.85 34.61
N SER A 568 -16.93 7.94 35.56
CA SER A 568 -17.22 8.18 36.99
C SER A 568 -16.14 9.09 37.59
N PRO A 569 -16.37 9.64 38.82
CA PRO A 569 -15.37 10.45 39.51
C PRO A 569 -14.04 9.70 39.75
N ASP A 570 -14.08 8.37 39.84
CA ASP A 570 -12.90 7.51 40.03
C ASP A 570 -12.10 7.31 38.75
N GLY A 571 -12.56 7.85 37.61
CA GLY A 571 -11.94 7.73 36.29
C GLY A 571 -12.33 6.48 35.50
N ASP A 572 -13.14 5.58 36.08
CA ASP A 572 -13.68 4.42 35.38
C ASP A 572 -14.74 4.83 34.36
N TRP A 573 -14.87 4.06 33.30
CA TRP A 573 -15.94 4.29 32.33
C TRP A 573 -17.31 4.05 32.94
N LEU A 574 -18.25 4.98 32.68
CA LEU A 574 -19.63 4.78 33.11
C LEU A 574 -20.23 3.55 32.41
N ALA A 575 -20.86 2.69 33.19
CA ALA A 575 -21.52 1.47 32.74
C ALA A 575 -22.83 1.28 33.50
N GLY A 576 -23.66 0.33 33.09
CA GLY A 576 -24.85 -0.09 33.81
C GLY A 576 -26.18 0.27 33.15
N PRO A 577 -27.30 -0.13 33.76
CA PRO A 577 -28.64 -0.04 33.17
C PRO A 577 -29.10 1.39 32.87
N ALA A 578 -28.73 2.36 33.70
CA ALA A 578 -29.08 3.77 33.46
C ALA A 578 -28.42 4.32 32.22
N VAL A 579 -27.13 3.99 32.01
CA VAL A 579 -26.39 4.36 30.79
C VAL A 579 -27.01 3.69 29.58
N ALA A 580 -27.30 2.41 29.66
CA ALA A 580 -27.94 1.64 28.59
C ALA A 580 -29.32 2.22 28.19
N SER A 581 -30.10 2.66 29.13
CA SER A 581 -31.44 3.27 28.88
C SER A 581 -31.36 4.56 28.08
N TYR A 582 -30.46 5.47 28.45
CA TYR A 582 -30.36 6.79 27.80
C TYR A 582 -29.67 6.71 26.43
N ALA A 583 -28.83 5.77 26.26
CA ALA A 583 -28.03 5.63 25.08
C ALA A 583 -28.52 4.50 24.16
N ARG A 584 -29.81 4.22 24.18
CA ARG A 584 -30.45 3.17 23.37
C ARG A 584 -29.84 1.79 23.52
N GLY A 585 -29.31 1.48 24.70
CA GLY A 585 -28.80 0.16 25.05
C GLY A 585 -27.31 -0.10 24.72
N TRP A 586 -26.58 0.83 24.04
CA TRP A 586 -25.34 0.46 23.40
C TRP A 586 -24.14 1.39 23.64
N THR A 587 -24.15 2.22 24.66
CA THR A 587 -23.41 3.46 24.59
C THR A 587 -22.32 3.73 25.54
N THR A 588 -21.69 2.77 26.07
CA THR A 588 -20.44 3.14 26.70
C THR A 588 -19.27 2.73 25.82
N VAL A 589 -18.27 3.60 25.78
CA VAL A 589 -16.93 3.25 25.31
C VAL A 589 -16.51 1.88 25.86
N LYS A 590 -16.85 1.63 27.14
CA LYS A 590 -16.53 0.38 27.83
C LYS A 590 -17.21 -0.86 27.23
N VAL A 591 -18.47 -0.76 26.81
CA VAL A 591 -19.15 -1.88 26.13
C VAL A 591 -18.48 -2.20 24.80
N TYR A 592 -18.09 -1.17 24.05
CA TYR A 592 -17.40 -1.36 22.78
C TYR A 592 -15.95 -1.82 22.94
N GLU A 593 -15.32 -1.50 24.07
CA GLU A 593 -13.95 -1.91 24.37
C GLU A 593 -13.85 -3.34 24.92
N ASP A 594 -14.79 -3.71 25.83
CA ASP A 594 -14.76 -5.01 26.52
C ASP A 594 -15.53 -6.13 25.81
N ALA A 595 -16.63 -5.81 25.13
CA ALA A 595 -17.54 -6.80 24.60
C ALA A 595 -17.12 -7.40 23.25
N LEU A 596 -16.12 -6.82 22.56
CA LEU A 596 -16.04 -6.96 21.12
C LEU A 596 -14.63 -7.23 20.63
N ASN A 597 -14.07 -8.35 21.02
CA ASN A 597 -12.96 -8.96 20.29
C ASN A 597 -13.50 -10.17 19.50
N TYR A 598 -14.21 -9.92 18.41
CA TYR A 598 -14.53 -10.94 17.44
C TYR A 598 -13.35 -11.08 16.48
N ASP A 599 -12.45 -12.00 16.78
CA ASP A 599 -11.39 -12.39 15.83
C ASP A 599 -12.04 -13.22 14.69
N ASN A 600 -12.64 -12.53 13.74
CA ASN A 600 -13.06 -13.16 12.50
C ASN A 600 -11.83 -13.45 11.64
N ASN A 601 -11.80 -14.62 11.00
CA ASN A 601 -10.74 -14.96 10.07
C ASN A 601 -11.28 -15.76 8.87
N THR A 602 -10.60 -15.65 7.76
CA THR A 602 -10.81 -16.50 6.60
C THR A 602 -9.49 -16.80 5.92
N ASP A 603 -9.28 -18.06 5.60
CA ASP A 603 -8.16 -18.52 4.80
C ASP A 603 -8.71 -19.01 3.46
N LYS A 604 -8.16 -18.46 2.35
CA LYS A 604 -8.51 -18.86 1.00
C LYS A 604 -7.29 -19.37 0.28
N PHE A 605 -7.39 -20.55 -0.27
CA PHE A 605 -6.37 -21.15 -1.10
C PHE A 605 -6.95 -21.49 -2.46
N ASN A 606 -6.33 -20.96 -3.51
CA ASN A 606 -6.77 -21.18 -4.88
C ASN A 606 -5.59 -21.70 -5.69
N LEU A 607 -5.79 -22.81 -6.37
CA LEU A 607 -4.88 -23.38 -7.35
C LEU A 607 -5.60 -23.52 -8.68
N SER A 608 -5.08 -22.91 -9.72
CA SER A 608 -5.56 -23.04 -11.09
C SER A 608 -4.45 -23.59 -11.96
N GLN A 609 -4.77 -24.60 -12.76
CA GLN A 609 -3.88 -25.18 -13.74
C GLN A 609 -4.59 -25.28 -15.07
N SER A 610 -4.02 -24.68 -16.12
CA SER A 610 -4.53 -24.78 -17.47
C SER A 610 -3.43 -25.18 -18.46
N PHE A 611 -3.85 -25.78 -19.55
CA PHE A 611 -2.97 -26.15 -20.65
C PHE A 611 -3.49 -25.51 -21.92
N THR A 612 -2.63 -24.76 -22.60
CA THR A 612 -2.93 -24.12 -23.88
C THR A 612 -2.28 -24.92 -24.99
N PHE A 613 -3.08 -25.32 -25.96
CA PHE A 613 -2.64 -26.01 -27.16
C PHE A 613 -2.63 -25.00 -28.32
N ASN A 614 -1.46 -24.78 -28.91
CA ASN A 614 -1.23 -23.88 -30.06
C ASN A 614 -1.17 -24.66 -31.38
#